data_26f04629c6dbbde712b01ed885a8f6be
#
_entry.id   26f04629c6dbbde712b01ed885a8f6be
#
_cell.length_a   1.000
_cell.length_b   1.000
_cell.length_c   1.000
_cell.angle_alpha   90.00
_cell.angle_beta   90.00
_cell.angle_gamma   90.00
#
_symmetry.space_group_name_H-M   'P 1'
#
loop_
_entity.id
_entity.type
_entity.pdbx_description
1 polymer ?
#
loop_
_entity_poly.entity_id
_entity_poly.type
_entity_poly.pdbx_seq_one_letter_code
_entity_poly.pdbx_strand_id
1 'polypeptide(L)'
;SVNFGTRFEERRGSNTSESSTFSQTFYEMNHTPGWLFPVSYEVQNGESTKTLYGGSSQYQSNIVAALAKGGYYRATNTINETNFVLDYKMDWLTKGLSAKGMVSFDYDSYYKKMFKADFATYELNDRDNYESMDAYNQFNSDGELAYSKENSTTYKLYMEAQVNYARQFGKHDVTAMVLYNQNDYRYNSELAKRYQGLVGRVTYGYDDRYLAEFNAGYNGSENFLQGKRFGFFPA
;
A
#
# COMPACT_ATOMS: atom_id res chain seq x y z
N SER A 1 6.60 -27.56 2.72
CA SER A 1 5.71 -26.74 3.57
C SER A 1 4.84 -25.84 2.74
N VAL A 2 3.69 -25.48 3.27
CA VAL A 2 2.74 -24.53 2.65
C VAL A 2 2.41 -23.52 3.73
N ASN A 3 2.60 -22.23 3.43
CA ASN A 3 2.20 -21.12 4.29
C ASN A 3 1.20 -20.27 3.52
N PHE A 4 0.07 -19.98 4.14
CA PHE A 4 -0.95 -19.13 3.59
C PHE A 4 -1.34 -18.09 4.64
N GLY A 5 -1.27 -16.83 4.28
CA GLY A 5 -1.67 -15.69 5.11
C GLY A 5 -2.65 -14.80 4.35
N THR A 6 -3.73 -14.41 5.00
CA THR A 6 -4.66 -13.39 4.49
C THR A 6 -4.85 -12.34 5.57
N ARG A 7 -4.68 -11.07 5.18
CA ARG A 7 -4.98 -9.91 6.01
C ARG A 7 -6.04 -9.07 5.34
N PHE A 8 -7.09 -8.80 6.07
CA PHE A 8 -8.18 -7.95 5.64
C PHE A 8 -8.24 -6.73 6.54
N GLU A 9 -8.13 -5.56 5.95
CA GLU A 9 -8.22 -4.28 6.66
C GLU A 9 -9.38 -3.47 6.11
N GLU A 10 -10.27 -3.02 6.98
CA GLU A 10 -11.32 -2.06 6.63
C GLU A 10 -11.05 -0.75 7.36
N ARG A 11 -11.08 0.36 6.61
CA ARG A 11 -10.96 1.72 7.14
C ARG A 11 -12.17 2.54 6.73
N ARG A 12 -12.66 3.32 7.68
CA ARG A 12 -13.76 4.27 7.46
C ARG A 12 -13.36 5.60 8.05
N GLY A 13 -13.73 6.67 7.38
CA GLY A 13 -13.47 8.03 7.85
C GLY A 13 -14.33 9.06 7.16
N SER A 14 -14.30 10.31 7.67
CA SER A 14 -14.91 11.43 6.96
C SER A 14 -14.07 11.80 5.75
N ASN A 15 -14.71 12.38 4.74
CA ASN A 15 -14.06 12.72 3.47
C ASN A 15 -13.41 14.13 3.50
N THR A 16 -12.77 14.48 4.61
CA THR A 16 -12.17 15.81 4.78
C THR A 16 -10.82 15.98 4.07
N SER A 17 -10.11 14.91 3.72
CA SER A 17 -8.97 14.94 2.79
C SER A 17 -8.49 13.56 2.38
N GLU A 18 -7.80 13.49 1.24
CA GLU A 18 -7.31 12.24 0.62
C GLU A 18 -6.07 11.64 1.29
N SER A 19 -5.21 12.44 1.92
CA SER A 19 -3.89 11.95 2.36
C SER A 19 -3.78 11.64 3.84
N SER A 20 -4.53 12.28 4.69
CA SER A 20 -4.76 11.88 6.07
C SER A 20 -5.85 12.74 6.70
N THR A 21 -7.01 12.20 6.89
CA THR A 21 -8.16 12.86 7.56
C THR A 21 -7.74 13.53 8.87
N PHE A 22 -6.84 12.89 9.60
CA PHE A 22 -6.36 13.38 10.87
C PHE A 22 -5.48 14.64 10.72
N SER A 23 -4.49 14.62 9.82
CA SER A 23 -3.62 15.77 9.58
C SER A 23 -4.37 16.98 9.03
N GLN A 24 -5.31 16.76 8.11
CA GLN A 24 -6.11 17.84 7.55
C GLN A 24 -7.05 18.43 8.59
N THR A 25 -7.69 17.59 9.41
CA THR A 25 -8.54 18.05 10.51
C THR A 25 -7.76 18.93 11.48
N PHE A 26 -6.56 18.51 11.89
CA PHE A 26 -5.68 19.31 12.74
C PHE A 26 -5.20 20.59 12.07
N TYR A 27 -4.86 20.51 10.78
CA TYR A 27 -4.47 21.69 10.01
C TYR A 27 -5.59 22.73 10.02
N GLU A 28 -6.81 22.35 9.65
CA GLU A 28 -7.98 23.23 9.61
C GLU A 28 -8.31 23.80 11.01
N MET A 29 -8.27 22.97 12.06
CA MET A 29 -8.49 23.42 13.44
C MET A 29 -7.49 24.49 13.88
N ASN A 30 -6.23 24.37 13.46
CA ASN A 30 -5.19 25.34 13.86
C ASN A 30 -5.15 26.58 12.95
N HIS A 31 -5.65 26.49 11.72
CA HIS A 31 -5.61 27.60 10.76
C HIS A 31 -6.92 28.37 10.68
N THR A 32 -8.03 27.83 11.20
CA THR A 32 -9.30 28.56 11.27
C THR A 32 -9.26 29.53 12.44
N PRO A 33 -9.35 30.86 12.20
CA PRO A 33 -9.32 31.84 13.29
C PRO A 33 -10.58 31.73 14.15
N GLY A 34 -10.47 31.25 15.39
CA GLY A 34 -11.61 31.01 16.26
C GLY A 34 -12.39 32.27 16.69
N TRP A 35 -11.83 33.46 16.41
CA TRP A 35 -12.47 34.76 16.67
C TRP A 35 -13.25 35.29 15.44
N LEU A 36 -13.06 34.69 14.25
CA LEU A 36 -13.65 35.21 13.02
C LEU A 36 -15.15 34.91 12.91
N PHE A 37 -15.52 33.71 13.30
CA PHE A 37 -16.93 33.26 13.35
C PHE A 37 -17.08 32.13 14.39
N PRO A 38 -18.26 31.93 14.97
CA PRO A 38 -18.51 30.77 15.80
C PRO A 38 -18.59 29.49 14.96
N VAL A 39 -18.38 28.35 15.58
CA VAL A 39 -18.44 27.04 14.91
C VAL A 39 -19.81 26.80 14.27
N SER A 40 -20.88 27.18 14.98
CA SER A 40 -22.26 27.06 14.51
C SER A 40 -23.16 28.12 15.14
N TYR A 41 -24.28 28.36 14.48
CA TYR A 41 -25.39 29.15 14.96
C TYR A 41 -26.62 28.25 15.04
N GLU A 42 -27.46 28.48 16.02
CA GLU A 42 -28.77 27.86 16.14
C GLU A 42 -29.86 28.89 15.75
N VAL A 43 -30.60 28.62 14.70
CA VAL A 43 -31.58 29.53 14.13
C VAL A 43 -32.94 28.86 14.10
N GLN A 44 -34.00 29.63 14.45
CA GLN A 44 -35.36 29.13 14.37
C GLN A 44 -35.80 29.07 12.91
N ASN A 45 -36.35 27.94 12.50
CA ASN A 45 -36.93 27.73 11.17
C ASN A 45 -38.33 27.14 11.35
N GLY A 46 -39.29 28.00 11.58
CA GLY A 46 -40.63 27.60 11.97
C GLY A 46 -40.64 26.94 13.35
N GLU A 47 -41.15 25.72 13.45
CA GLU A 47 -41.21 24.95 14.70
C GLU A 47 -39.94 24.18 15.00
N SER A 48 -38.91 24.19 14.12
CA SER A 48 -37.65 23.46 14.28
C SER A 48 -36.45 24.39 14.38
N THR A 49 -35.44 23.96 15.12
CA THR A 49 -34.13 24.65 15.18
C THR A 49 -33.23 24.09 14.11
N LYS A 50 -32.63 24.95 13.30
CA LYS A 50 -31.65 24.60 12.29
C LYS A 50 -30.24 25.03 12.73
N THR A 51 -29.25 24.10 12.67
CA THR A 51 -27.87 24.42 12.89
C THR A 51 -27.22 24.91 11.59
N LEU A 52 -26.68 26.14 11.64
CA LEU A 52 -25.90 26.75 10.57
C LEU A 52 -24.44 26.73 10.94
N TYR A 53 -23.57 26.22 10.06
CA TYR A 53 -22.14 26.20 10.33
C TYR A 53 -21.50 27.53 9.94
N GLY A 54 -20.69 28.08 10.84
CA GLY A 54 -20.06 29.38 10.65
C GLY A 54 -19.03 29.38 9.52
N GLY A 55 -18.94 30.50 8.83
CA GLY A 55 -17.96 30.83 7.82
C GLY A 55 -17.88 32.33 7.65
N SER A 56 -17.01 32.80 6.77
CA SER A 56 -16.91 34.20 6.38
C SER A 56 -16.57 34.33 4.90
N SER A 57 -16.71 35.52 4.38
CA SER A 57 -16.31 35.82 2.98
C SER A 57 -14.85 35.52 2.70
N GLN A 58 -13.97 35.58 3.69
CA GLN A 58 -12.54 35.27 3.58
C GLN A 58 -12.23 33.78 3.89
N TYR A 59 -13.06 33.11 4.69
CA TYR A 59 -12.83 31.75 5.16
C TYR A 59 -14.11 30.96 5.16
N GLN A 60 -14.36 30.27 4.06
CA GLN A 60 -15.60 29.51 3.84
C GLN A 60 -15.53 28.05 4.31
N SER A 61 -14.39 27.64 4.88
CA SER A 61 -14.21 26.29 5.43
C SER A 61 -14.65 26.23 6.88
N ASN A 62 -15.35 25.14 7.24
CA ASN A 62 -15.71 24.83 8.62
C ASN A 62 -15.48 23.35 8.86
N ILE A 63 -14.53 23.02 9.71
CA ILE A 63 -14.12 21.62 9.94
C ILE A 63 -15.24 20.76 10.54
N VAL A 64 -16.08 21.34 11.40
CA VAL A 64 -17.20 20.61 12.00
C VAL A 64 -18.26 20.32 10.96
N ALA A 65 -18.55 21.28 10.06
CA ALA A 65 -19.43 21.05 8.91
C ALA A 65 -18.87 19.98 7.98
N ALA A 66 -17.56 20.04 7.68
CA ALA A 66 -16.86 19.06 6.85
C ALA A 66 -16.97 17.65 7.43
N LEU A 67 -16.80 17.50 8.74
CA LEU A 67 -16.95 16.22 9.42
C LEU A 67 -18.38 15.71 9.47
N ALA A 68 -19.35 16.61 9.62
CA ALA A 68 -20.77 16.26 9.76
C ALA A 68 -21.48 16.05 8.40
N LYS A 69 -21.16 16.85 7.39
CA LYS A 69 -21.85 16.91 6.11
C LYS A 69 -20.97 16.57 4.90
N GLY A 70 -19.64 16.71 4.98
CA GLY A 70 -18.73 16.56 3.86
C GLY A 70 -18.63 15.14 3.28
N GLY A 71 -19.35 14.19 3.87
CA GLY A 71 -19.40 12.80 3.42
C GLY A 71 -18.37 11.90 4.11
N TYR A 72 -18.16 10.72 3.54
CA TYR A 72 -17.30 9.68 4.15
C TYR A 72 -16.63 8.82 3.11
N TYR A 73 -15.61 8.07 3.54
CA TYR A 73 -15.00 7.03 2.72
C TYR A 73 -15.02 5.67 3.44
N ARG A 74 -15.00 4.63 2.64
CA ARG A 74 -14.72 3.25 3.06
C ARG A 74 -13.61 2.69 2.19
N ALA A 75 -12.54 2.26 2.82
CA ALA A 75 -11.41 1.63 2.15
C ALA A 75 -11.23 0.21 2.68
N THR A 76 -10.99 -0.70 1.76
CA THR A 76 -10.71 -2.11 2.05
C THR A 76 -9.34 -2.44 1.47
N ASN A 77 -8.47 -3.02 2.27
CA ASN A 77 -7.20 -3.58 1.82
C ASN A 77 -7.18 -5.07 2.11
N THR A 78 -6.95 -5.87 1.07
CA THR A 78 -6.86 -7.33 1.16
C THR A 78 -5.47 -7.75 0.71
N ILE A 79 -4.71 -8.35 1.62
CA ILE A 79 -3.35 -8.83 1.35
C ILE A 79 -3.36 -10.35 1.51
N ASN A 80 -3.01 -11.05 0.45
CA ASN A 80 -2.85 -12.49 0.45
C ASN A 80 -1.39 -12.82 0.16
N GLU A 81 -0.79 -13.62 1.04
CA GLU A 81 0.59 -14.10 0.93
C GLU A 81 0.58 -15.61 0.95
N THR A 82 1.12 -16.23 -0.10
CA THR A 82 1.12 -17.68 -0.23
C THR A 82 2.51 -18.18 -0.61
N ASN A 83 3.04 -19.09 0.19
CA ASN A 83 4.35 -19.70 -0.04
C ASN A 83 4.23 -21.23 -0.07
N PHE A 84 4.68 -21.82 -1.16
CA PHE A 84 4.89 -23.26 -1.29
C PHE A 84 6.39 -23.51 -1.31
N VAL A 85 6.86 -24.37 -0.40
CA VAL A 85 8.26 -24.80 -0.36
C VAL A 85 8.31 -26.32 -0.35
N LEU A 86 9.04 -26.85 -1.30
CA LEU A 86 9.35 -28.27 -1.42
C LEU A 86 10.85 -28.46 -1.24
N ASP A 87 11.24 -29.19 -0.21
CA ASP A 87 12.61 -29.64 0.02
C ASP A 87 12.65 -31.16 -0.19
N TYR A 88 13.55 -31.62 -1.03
CA TYR A 88 13.69 -33.03 -1.36
C TYR A 88 15.16 -33.47 -1.27
N LYS A 89 15.43 -34.47 -0.40
CA LYS A 89 16.73 -35.11 -0.29
C LYS A 89 16.86 -36.19 -1.36
N MET A 90 17.96 -36.14 -2.12
CA MET A 90 18.25 -37.07 -3.21
C MET A 90 19.45 -37.96 -2.89
N ASP A 91 19.61 -38.35 -1.62
CA ASP A 91 20.71 -39.22 -1.16
C ASP A 91 20.68 -40.60 -1.85
N TRP A 92 19.54 -40.99 -2.43
CA TRP A 92 19.41 -42.20 -3.24
C TRP A 92 20.17 -42.12 -4.57
N LEU A 93 20.36 -40.91 -5.14
CA LEU A 93 21.15 -40.68 -6.34
C LEU A 93 22.64 -40.48 -5.99
N THR A 94 22.90 -39.56 -5.04
CA THR A 94 24.23 -39.35 -4.47
C THR A 94 24.10 -38.71 -3.10
N LYS A 95 24.93 -39.19 -2.15
CA LYS A 95 24.95 -38.68 -0.76
C LYS A 95 25.23 -37.17 -0.75
N GLY A 96 24.42 -36.40 -0.03
CA GLY A 96 24.58 -34.97 0.14
C GLY A 96 23.93 -34.13 -0.97
N LEU A 97 23.20 -34.75 -1.88
CA LEU A 97 22.42 -34.05 -2.92
C LEU A 97 21.01 -33.72 -2.39
N SER A 98 20.55 -32.50 -2.63
CA SER A 98 19.19 -32.07 -2.33
C SER A 98 18.69 -31.06 -3.36
N ALA A 99 17.38 -31.01 -3.52
CA ALA A 99 16.70 -30.00 -4.33
C ALA A 99 15.70 -29.25 -3.47
N LYS A 100 15.55 -27.94 -3.74
CA LYS A 100 14.54 -27.09 -3.15
C LYS A 100 13.79 -26.37 -4.26
N GLY A 101 12.47 -26.37 -4.15
CA GLY A 101 11.61 -25.54 -4.98
C GLY A 101 10.79 -24.61 -4.10
N MET A 102 10.63 -23.36 -4.53
CA MET A 102 9.76 -22.39 -3.86
C MET A 102 8.92 -21.63 -4.89
N VAL A 103 7.65 -21.48 -4.59
CA VAL A 103 6.74 -20.58 -5.30
C VAL A 103 6.07 -19.70 -4.27
N SER A 104 6.23 -18.40 -4.41
CA SER A 104 5.56 -17.39 -3.60
C SER A 104 4.64 -16.56 -4.47
N PHE A 105 3.41 -16.39 -4.02
CA PHE A 105 2.43 -15.56 -4.69
C PHE A 105 1.83 -14.57 -3.68
N ASP A 106 2.07 -13.28 -3.92
CA ASP A 106 1.51 -12.20 -3.11
C ASP A 106 0.54 -11.40 -3.97
N TYR A 107 -0.62 -11.14 -3.39
CA TYR A 107 -1.67 -10.34 -4.00
C TYR A 107 -2.14 -9.29 -3.00
N ASP A 108 -2.02 -8.03 -3.36
CA ASP A 108 -2.51 -6.88 -2.61
C ASP A 108 -3.58 -6.18 -3.43
N SER A 109 -4.75 -5.96 -2.83
CA SER A 109 -5.89 -5.30 -3.45
C SER A 109 -6.41 -4.21 -2.53
N TYR A 110 -6.24 -2.97 -2.95
CA TYR A 110 -6.83 -1.81 -2.31
C TYR A 110 -8.04 -1.33 -3.07
N TYR A 111 -9.16 -1.14 -2.37
CA TYR A 111 -10.39 -0.61 -2.92
C TYR A 111 -10.98 0.44 -1.98
N LYS A 112 -11.23 1.65 -2.50
CA LYS A 112 -11.79 2.77 -1.74
C LYS A 112 -13.04 3.30 -2.43
N LYS A 113 -14.11 3.44 -1.68
CA LYS A 113 -15.33 4.16 -2.04
C LYS A 113 -15.35 5.49 -1.31
N MET A 114 -15.57 6.56 -2.03
CA MET A 114 -15.70 7.92 -1.49
C MET A 114 -17.08 8.47 -1.81
N PHE A 115 -17.69 9.04 -0.80
CA PHE A 115 -18.95 9.76 -0.88
C PHE A 115 -18.69 11.17 -0.38
N LYS A 116 -18.66 12.14 -1.30
CA LYS A 116 -18.33 13.54 -1.00
C LYS A 116 -19.58 14.40 -1.24
N ALA A 117 -19.85 15.30 -0.30
CA ALA A 117 -20.85 16.33 -0.46
C ALA A 117 -20.26 17.71 -0.16
N ASP A 118 -20.68 18.71 -0.88
CA ASP A 118 -20.45 20.09 -0.53
C ASP A 118 -21.43 20.49 0.58
N PHE A 119 -21.07 21.50 1.37
CA PHE A 119 -21.89 21.98 2.47
C PHE A 119 -21.90 23.52 2.52
N ALA A 120 -23.02 24.06 2.97
CA ALA A 120 -23.16 25.48 3.19
C ALA A 120 -22.48 25.94 4.48
N THR A 121 -21.87 27.13 4.43
CA THR A 121 -21.42 27.87 5.60
C THR A 121 -22.06 29.26 5.61
N TYR A 122 -22.14 29.89 6.78
CA TYR A 122 -22.93 31.09 6.98
C TYR A 122 -22.15 32.14 7.77
N GLU A 123 -22.33 33.39 7.38
CA GLU A 123 -21.82 34.59 8.08
C GLU A 123 -22.98 35.41 8.60
N LEU A 124 -22.97 35.75 9.88
CA LEU A 124 -24.00 36.59 10.49
C LEU A 124 -23.74 38.05 10.11
N ASN A 125 -24.71 38.66 9.37
CA ASN A 125 -24.64 40.04 8.93
C ASN A 125 -25.51 40.99 9.78
N ASP A 126 -26.64 40.49 10.25
CA ASP A 126 -27.58 41.30 11.07
C ASP A 126 -27.66 40.72 12.48
N ARG A 127 -26.99 41.39 13.42
CA ARG A 127 -26.93 40.95 14.80
C ARG A 127 -28.21 41.18 15.58
N ASP A 128 -29.06 42.08 15.12
CA ASP A 128 -30.32 42.41 15.80
C ASP A 128 -31.39 41.35 15.47
N ASN A 129 -31.28 40.66 14.33
CA ASN A 129 -32.21 39.63 13.87
C ASN A 129 -31.58 38.21 13.82
N TYR A 130 -30.61 37.91 14.64
CA TYR A 130 -29.81 36.67 14.60
C TYR A 130 -30.63 35.37 14.70
N GLU A 131 -31.88 35.45 15.13
CA GLU A 131 -32.79 34.30 15.17
C GLU A 131 -33.43 33.97 13.80
N SER A 132 -33.35 34.90 12.83
CA SER A 132 -33.89 34.73 11.48
C SER A 132 -32.84 34.26 10.48
N MET A 133 -33.25 33.39 9.56
CA MET A 133 -32.38 32.97 8.44
C MET A 133 -31.93 34.13 7.56
N ASP A 134 -32.74 35.20 7.45
CA ASP A 134 -32.41 36.36 6.63
C ASP A 134 -31.24 37.20 7.17
N ALA A 135 -30.87 36.99 8.41
CA ALA A 135 -29.73 37.64 9.02
C ALA A 135 -28.34 37.05 8.59
N TYR A 136 -28.36 35.97 7.82
CA TYR A 136 -27.14 35.23 7.45
C TYR A 136 -26.89 35.25 5.94
N ASN A 137 -25.63 35.55 5.58
CA ASN A 137 -25.16 35.31 4.22
C ASN A 137 -24.72 33.84 4.11
N GLN A 138 -25.24 33.16 3.13
CA GLN A 138 -24.87 31.80 2.81
C GLN A 138 -23.69 31.77 1.82
N PHE A 139 -22.67 31.00 2.12
CA PHE A 139 -21.62 30.63 1.18
C PHE A 139 -21.76 29.15 0.83
N ASN A 140 -21.57 28.84 -0.44
CA ASN A 140 -21.79 27.51 -1.01
C ASN A 140 -23.25 27.02 -0.79
N SER A 141 -23.51 25.79 -1.15
CA SER A 141 -24.81 25.13 -0.95
C SER A 141 -24.59 23.71 -0.47
N ASP A 142 -25.56 23.21 0.29
CA ASP A 142 -25.58 21.77 0.61
C ASP A 142 -25.77 21.01 -0.69
N GLY A 143 -24.85 20.08 -0.98
CA GLY A 143 -24.84 19.23 -2.16
C GLY A 143 -25.28 17.80 -1.86
N GLU A 144 -25.63 17.09 -2.91
CA GLU A 144 -25.85 15.64 -2.82
C GLU A 144 -24.53 14.87 -2.71
N LEU A 145 -24.58 13.66 -2.14
CA LEU A 145 -23.43 12.79 -2.04
C LEU A 145 -22.98 12.30 -3.42
N ALA A 146 -21.89 12.84 -3.91
CA ALA A 146 -21.22 12.36 -5.12
C ALA A 146 -20.38 11.11 -4.79
N TYR A 147 -20.54 10.08 -5.62
CA TYR A 147 -19.82 8.82 -5.48
C TYR A 147 -18.58 8.78 -6.39
N SER A 148 -17.47 8.39 -5.84
CA SER A 148 -16.25 8.04 -6.60
C SER A 148 -15.59 6.80 -6.01
N LYS A 149 -14.73 6.16 -6.81
CA LYS A 149 -14.00 4.96 -6.40
C LYS A 149 -12.55 5.02 -6.85
N GLU A 150 -11.70 4.44 -6.05
CA GLU A 150 -10.29 4.15 -6.36
C GLU A 150 -10.03 2.68 -6.14
N ASN A 151 -9.20 2.11 -6.98
CA ASN A 151 -8.72 0.75 -6.79
C ASN A 151 -7.28 0.62 -7.28
N SER A 152 -6.51 -0.18 -6.58
CA SER A 152 -5.20 -0.59 -7.03
C SER A 152 -4.96 -2.05 -6.67
N THR A 153 -4.21 -2.73 -7.52
CA THR A 153 -3.86 -4.13 -7.33
C THR A 153 -2.38 -4.34 -7.59
N THR A 154 -1.75 -5.15 -6.76
CA THR A 154 -0.36 -5.54 -6.91
C THR A 154 -0.25 -7.06 -6.91
N TYR A 155 0.47 -7.60 -7.88
CA TYR A 155 0.80 -9.01 -7.96
C TYR A 155 2.30 -9.18 -7.87
N LYS A 156 2.74 -10.15 -7.08
CA LYS A 156 4.12 -10.63 -7.08
C LYS A 156 4.11 -12.14 -7.19
N LEU A 157 4.79 -12.65 -8.19
CA LEU A 157 5.04 -14.06 -8.33
C LEU A 157 6.56 -14.28 -8.28
N TYR A 158 7.01 -15.04 -7.29
CA TYR A 158 8.39 -15.45 -7.17
C TYR A 158 8.49 -16.97 -7.30
N MET A 159 9.41 -17.43 -8.12
CA MET A 159 9.72 -18.83 -8.30
C MET A 159 11.21 -19.05 -8.11
N GLU A 160 11.56 -20.12 -7.42
CA GLU A 160 12.93 -20.53 -7.17
C GLU A 160 13.06 -22.04 -7.31
N ALA A 161 14.09 -22.47 -7.99
CA ALA A 161 14.52 -23.86 -8.03
C ALA A 161 16.03 -23.92 -7.71
N GLN A 162 16.38 -24.72 -6.73
CA GLN A 162 17.75 -24.82 -6.23
C GLN A 162 18.17 -26.29 -6.12
N VAL A 163 19.38 -26.60 -6.55
CA VAL A 163 20.03 -27.89 -6.33
C VAL A 163 21.28 -27.65 -5.48
N ASN A 164 21.40 -28.40 -4.41
CA ASN A 164 22.50 -28.32 -3.48
C ASN A 164 23.21 -29.66 -3.39
N TYR A 165 24.51 -29.59 -3.30
CA TYR A 165 25.37 -30.72 -3.01
C TYR A 165 26.31 -30.37 -1.87
N ALA A 166 26.40 -31.20 -0.85
CA ALA A 166 27.30 -31.00 0.28
C ALA A 166 27.84 -32.36 0.73
N ARG A 167 29.16 -32.55 0.63
CA ARG A 167 29.80 -33.82 1.01
C ARG A 167 31.23 -33.64 1.46
N GLN A 168 31.57 -34.39 2.50
CA GLN A 168 32.93 -34.51 2.98
C GLN A 168 33.60 -35.84 2.52
N PHE A 169 34.78 -35.74 1.97
CA PHE A 169 35.60 -36.84 1.48
C PHE A 169 36.93 -36.83 2.28
N GLY A 170 36.97 -37.52 3.41
CA GLY A 170 38.13 -37.46 4.30
C GLY A 170 38.41 -36.05 4.81
N LYS A 171 39.51 -35.43 4.37
CA LYS A 171 39.85 -34.04 4.72
C LYS A 171 39.33 -32.99 3.74
N HIS A 172 38.62 -33.40 2.71
CA HIS A 172 38.07 -32.51 1.69
C HIS A 172 36.58 -32.26 1.94
N ASP A 173 36.21 -31.03 2.08
CA ASP A 173 34.83 -30.58 2.18
C ASP A 173 34.43 -29.85 0.90
N VAL A 174 33.37 -30.31 0.26
CA VAL A 174 32.87 -29.77 -1.01
C VAL A 174 31.41 -29.40 -0.87
N THR A 175 31.09 -28.14 -1.15
CA THR A 175 29.71 -27.74 -1.36
C THR A 175 29.50 -27.11 -2.73
N ALA A 176 28.38 -27.36 -3.34
CA ALA A 176 27.96 -26.72 -4.59
C ALA A 176 26.49 -26.39 -4.56
N MET A 177 26.13 -25.29 -5.19
CA MET A 177 24.74 -24.84 -5.31
C MET A 177 24.54 -24.27 -6.70
N VAL A 178 23.42 -24.63 -7.32
CA VAL A 178 22.90 -23.97 -8.50
C VAL A 178 21.47 -23.54 -8.18
N LEU A 179 21.16 -22.28 -8.40
CA LEU A 179 19.87 -21.68 -8.12
C LEU A 179 19.39 -20.93 -9.36
N TYR A 180 18.16 -21.19 -9.76
CA TYR A 180 17.41 -20.38 -10.70
C TYR A 180 16.29 -19.68 -9.98
N ASN A 181 16.10 -18.38 -10.23
CA ASN A 181 14.98 -17.62 -9.72
C ASN A 181 14.33 -16.76 -10.80
N GLN A 182 13.05 -16.50 -10.60
CA GLN A 182 12.27 -15.58 -11.42
C GLN A 182 11.32 -14.78 -10.53
N ASN A 183 11.23 -13.48 -10.82
CA ASN A 183 10.30 -12.56 -10.15
C ASN A 183 9.46 -11.85 -11.22
N ASP A 184 8.14 -11.88 -11.09
CA ASP A 184 7.17 -11.14 -11.89
C ASP A 184 6.41 -10.20 -10.94
N TYR A 185 6.54 -8.89 -11.16
CA TYR A 185 5.86 -7.87 -10.40
C TYR A 185 4.97 -7.05 -11.32
N ARG A 186 3.70 -6.88 -10.94
CA ARG A 186 2.71 -6.07 -11.67
C ARG A 186 1.96 -5.15 -10.72
N TYR A 187 1.81 -3.92 -11.15
CA TYR A 187 1.00 -2.91 -10.47
C TYR A 187 -0.09 -2.43 -11.41
N ASN A 188 -1.35 -2.61 -11.02
CA ASN A 188 -2.52 -2.27 -11.83
C ASN A 188 -2.41 -2.83 -13.27
N SER A 189 -2.59 -1.94 -14.25
CA SER A 189 -2.49 -2.24 -15.67
C SER A 189 -1.09 -2.00 -16.25
N GLU A 190 -0.09 -1.74 -15.40
CA GLU A 190 1.28 -1.52 -15.86
C GLU A 190 1.89 -2.80 -16.45
N LEU A 191 2.89 -2.60 -17.29
CA LEU A 191 3.69 -3.71 -17.80
C LEU A 191 4.40 -4.42 -16.66
N ALA A 192 4.42 -5.74 -16.73
CA ALA A 192 5.10 -6.55 -15.73
C ALA A 192 6.60 -6.20 -15.67
N LYS A 193 7.15 -6.12 -14.46
CA LYS A 193 8.59 -5.99 -14.22
C LYS A 193 9.13 -7.37 -13.90
N ARG A 194 9.94 -7.93 -14.80
CA ARG A 194 10.46 -9.28 -14.68
C ARG A 194 11.96 -9.29 -14.47
N TYR A 195 12.39 -10.13 -13.55
CA TYR A 195 13.78 -10.42 -13.26
C TYR A 195 13.99 -11.93 -13.27
N GLN A 196 15.12 -12.36 -13.82
CA GLN A 196 15.54 -13.76 -13.82
C GLN A 196 17.00 -13.84 -13.39
N GLY A 197 17.33 -14.89 -12.68
CA GLY A 197 18.70 -15.13 -12.23
C GLY A 197 19.05 -16.61 -12.25
N LEU A 198 20.27 -16.89 -12.69
CA LEU A 198 20.93 -18.17 -12.49
C LEU A 198 22.20 -17.90 -11.67
N VAL A 199 22.30 -18.56 -10.52
CA VAL A 199 23.43 -18.39 -9.59
C VAL A 199 24.10 -19.74 -9.36
N GLY A 200 25.41 -19.76 -9.46
CA GLY A 200 26.23 -20.90 -9.10
C GLY A 200 27.19 -20.54 -7.99
N ARG A 201 27.37 -21.41 -7.01
CA ARG A 201 28.33 -21.30 -5.91
C ARG A 201 29.01 -22.63 -5.70
N VAL A 202 30.31 -22.60 -5.55
CA VAL A 202 31.10 -23.76 -5.17
C VAL A 202 32.06 -23.35 -4.04
N THR A 203 32.08 -24.14 -2.97
CA THR A 203 33.08 -23.99 -1.90
C THR A 203 33.88 -25.27 -1.76
N TYR A 204 35.15 -25.11 -1.46
CA TYR A 204 36.07 -26.21 -1.20
C TYR A 204 36.87 -25.92 0.04
N GLY A 205 36.90 -26.87 0.96
CA GLY A 205 37.70 -26.84 2.18
C GLY A 205 38.67 -28.03 2.22
N TYR A 206 39.87 -27.80 2.74
CA TYR A 206 40.84 -28.86 3.00
C TYR A 206 41.36 -28.78 4.43
N ASP A 207 41.12 -29.85 5.22
CA ASP A 207 41.59 -30.06 6.59
C ASP A 207 41.27 -28.87 7.53
N ASP A 208 40.13 -28.19 7.26
CA ASP A 208 39.65 -26.94 7.93
C ASP A 208 40.70 -25.78 7.93
N ARG A 209 41.74 -25.88 7.08
CA ARG A 209 42.83 -24.90 7.02
C ARG A 209 42.81 -24.05 5.77
N TYR A 210 42.41 -24.64 4.65
CA TYR A 210 42.33 -23.94 3.36
C TYR A 210 40.91 -23.93 2.88
N LEU A 211 40.41 -22.73 2.55
CA LEU A 211 39.07 -22.50 2.03
C LEU A 211 39.18 -21.75 0.72
N ALA A 212 38.44 -22.21 -0.27
CA ALA A 212 38.25 -21.51 -1.54
C ALA A 212 36.75 -21.43 -1.86
N GLU A 213 36.31 -20.28 -2.37
CA GLU A 213 34.94 -20.08 -2.79
C GLU A 213 34.91 -19.40 -4.15
N PHE A 214 34.02 -19.86 -5.00
CA PHE A 214 33.70 -19.25 -6.29
C PHE A 214 32.20 -19.07 -6.43
N ASN A 215 31.80 -17.85 -6.78
CA ASN A 215 30.41 -17.49 -7.06
C ASN A 215 30.30 -16.94 -8.48
N ALA A 216 29.22 -17.25 -9.16
CA ALA A 216 28.89 -16.65 -10.44
C ALA A 216 27.39 -16.45 -10.56
N GLY A 217 26.98 -15.28 -11.03
CA GLY A 217 25.61 -14.93 -11.31
C GLY A 217 25.41 -14.57 -12.79
N TYR A 218 24.33 -15.04 -13.38
CA TYR A 218 23.85 -14.63 -14.70
C TYR A 218 22.44 -14.10 -14.54
N ASN A 219 22.32 -12.76 -14.45
CA ASN A 219 21.07 -12.09 -14.09
C ASN A 219 20.54 -11.26 -15.24
N GLY A 220 19.21 -11.27 -15.39
CA GLY A 220 18.52 -10.53 -16.44
C GLY A 220 17.36 -9.71 -15.91
N SER A 221 17.12 -8.57 -16.55
CA SER A 221 16.01 -7.68 -16.28
C SER A 221 15.32 -7.23 -17.56
N GLU A 222 14.01 -7.18 -17.51
CA GLU A 222 13.17 -6.68 -18.60
C GLU A 222 13.34 -5.17 -18.85
N ASN A 223 13.90 -4.44 -17.89
CA ASN A 223 14.18 -3.01 -18.00
C ASN A 223 15.23 -2.67 -19.08
N PHE A 224 15.97 -3.66 -19.56
CA PHE A 224 16.98 -3.48 -20.59
C PHE A 224 16.49 -3.90 -21.99
N LEU A 225 17.05 -3.30 -23.01
CA LEU A 225 16.73 -3.62 -24.41
C LEU A 225 16.94 -5.10 -24.72
N GLN A 226 16.13 -5.64 -25.61
CA GLN A 226 16.27 -7.01 -26.08
C GLN A 226 17.69 -7.25 -26.60
N GLY A 227 18.31 -8.35 -26.17
CA GLY A 227 19.71 -8.69 -26.47
C GLY A 227 20.75 -8.11 -25.50
N LYS A 228 20.36 -7.18 -24.58
CA LYS A 228 21.23 -6.62 -23.52
C LYS A 228 20.63 -6.83 -22.13
N ARG A 229 19.69 -7.75 -22.00
CA ARG A 229 18.94 -7.98 -20.76
C ARG A 229 19.73 -8.73 -19.69
N PHE A 230 20.73 -9.49 -20.08
CA PHE A 230 21.47 -10.37 -19.18
C PHE A 230 22.92 -9.91 -19.01
N GLY A 231 23.41 -10.01 -17.78
CA GLY A 231 24.81 -9.78 -17.42
C GLY A 231 25.40 -10.94 -16.62
N PHE A 232 26.69 -11.18 -16.80
CA PHE A 232 27.44 -12.18 -16.05
C PHE A 232 28.27 -11.47 -14.95
N PHE A 233 28.21 -12.00 -13.73
CA PHE A 233 28.81 -11.41 -12.52
C PHE A 233 29.57 -12.50 -11.76
N PRO A 234 30.84 -12.69 -12.03
CA PRO A 234 31.69 -13.58 -11.23
C PRO A 234 32.17 -12.90 -9.93
N ALA A 235 32.37 -13.71 -8.87
CA ALA A 235 32.91 -13.28 -7.58
C ALA A 235 33.70 -14.40 -6.90
#